data_1d1c094e3872a8b9062c7ffdcd85d5e0
#
_entry.id   1d1c094e3872a8b9062c7ffdcd85d5e0
#
_cell.length_a   1.000
_cell.length_b   1.000
_cell.length_c   1.000
_cell.angle_alpha   90.00
_cell.angle_beta   90.00
_cell.angle_gamma   90.00
#
_symmetry.space_group_name_H-M   'P 1'
#
loop_
_entity.id
_entity.type
_entity.pdbx_description
1 polymer ?
#
loop_
_entity_poly.entity_id
_entity_poly.type
_entity_poly.pdbx_seq_one_letter_code
_entity_poly.pdbx_strand_id
1 'polypeptide(L)'
;MMENKPVDTITMYCCQTDLVWDIVEKENVNYVKQTYITKKYQDTSWIFDTAYKFFRQEAVKLIPKPAKAESPIWMYHDKKWAVPNTGCRRMHLEVPKNELILFDQRTWNKILNMEYIGTDAEIAAFEQEYKHQGIRDPLDIMKSSFYPLLKQKIQKSWLHLFTDPLPEKNYWQGAVWYLKKNWVVGEE
;
A
#
# COMPACT_ATOMS: atom_id res chain seq x y z
N MET A 1 24.67 3.52 -31.29
CA MET A 1 24.72 3.60 -29.81
C MET A 1 23.39 4.12 -29.35
N MET A 2 22.61 3.31 -28.67
CA MET A 2 21.38 3.82 -28.01
C MET A 2 21.83 4.62 -26.79
N GLU A 3 21.61 5.93 -26.82
CA GLU A 3 21.76 6.76 -25.62
C GLU A 3 20.84 6.20 -24.53
N ASN A 4 21.44 5.70 -23.44
CA ASN A 4 20.69 5.38 -22.21
C ASN A 4 20.13 6.70 -21.67
N LYS A 5 18.86 7.01 -21.98
CA LYS A 5 18.16 8.07 -21.28
C LYS A 5 18.22 7.77 -19.78
N PRO A 6 18.58 8.74 -18.94
CA PRO A 6 18.56 8.53 -17.50
C PRO A 6 17.16 8.06 -17.07
N VAL A 7 17.11 6.98 -16.33
CA VAL A 7 15.85 6.45 -15.80
C VAL A 7 15.30 7.48 -14.81
N ASP A 8 14.09 7.97 -15.07
CA ASP A 8 13.44 8.92 -14.18
C ASP A 8 13.06 8.22 -12.87
N THR A 9 13.65 8.67 -11.77
CA THR A 9 13.48 8.08 -10.44
C THR A 9 12.71 9.00 -9.50
N ILE A 10 12.21 8.43 -8.42
CA ILE A 10 11.59 9.15 -7.31
C ILE A 10 12.27 8.69 -6.01
N THR A 11 12.65 9.68 -5.20
CA THR A 11 13.18 9.46 -3.86
C THR A 11 12.10 8.88 -2.95
N MET A 12 12.36 7.73 -2.37
CA MET A 12 11.46 7.04 -1.45
C MET A 12 12.21 6.52 -0.23
N TYR A 13 11.48 6.36 0.87
CA TYR A 13 12.00 5.84 2.14
C TYR A 13 11.15 4.68 2.64
N CYS A 14 11.80 3.63 3.15
CA CYS A 14 11.12 2.56 3.87
C CYS A 14 11.99 2.05 5.03
N CYS A 15 11.37 1.49 6.06
CA CYS A 15 12.09 0.86 7.15
C CYS A 15 12.12 -0.64 6.97
N GLN A 16 13.32 -1.23 6.99
CA GLN A 16 13.54 -2.64 6.78
C GLN A 16 14.42 -3.23 7.87
N THR A 17 14.18 -4.51 8.19
CA THR A 17 15.00 -5.25 9.15
C THR A 17 16.38 -5.54 8.59
N ASP A 18 17.35 -5.83 9.47
CA ASP A 18 18.71 -6.22 9.07
C ASP A 18 18.69 -7.44 8.14
N LEU A 19 17.76 -8.37 8.36
CA LEU A 19 17.59 -9.52 7.46
C LEU A 19 17.28 -9.10 6.03
N VAL A 20 16.41 -8.10 5.83
CA VAL A 20 16.07 -7.59 4.48
C VAL A 20 17.26 -6.87 3.86
N TRP A 21 18.00 -6.08 4.66
CA TRP A 21 19.24 -5.45 4.25
C TRP A 21 20.25 -6.48 3.75
N ASP A 22 20.50 -7.55 4.52
CA ASP A 22 21.40 -8.63 4.17
C ASP A 22 20.99 -9.36 2.88
N ILE A 23 19.68 -9.59 2.69
CA ILE A 23 19.16 -10.22 1.47
C ILE A 23 19.42 -9.31 0.26
N VAL A 24 19.10 -8.01 0.37
CA VAL A 24 19.32 -7.04 -0.71
C VAL A 24 20.79 -6.95 -1.06
N GLU A 25 21.70 -6.94 -0.06
CA GLU A 25 23.13 -6.90 -0.28
C GLU A 25 23.68 -8.17 -0.97
N LYS A 26 23.22 -9.35 -0.57
CA LYS A 26 23.72 -10.64 -1.06
C LYS A 26 23.09 -11.07 -2.37
N GLU A 27 21.77 -10.87 -2.51
CA GLU A 27 20.98 -11.39 -3.62
C GLU A 27 20.62 -10.33 -4.66
N ASN A 28 20.98 -9.04 -4.43
CA ASN A 28 20.65 -7.86 -5.24
C ASN A 28 19.15 -7.55 -5.32
N VAL A 29 18.28 -8.40 -4.80
CA VAL A 29 16.81 -8.21 -4.80
C VAL A 29 16.17 -8.90 -3.61
N ASN A 30 15.15 -8.24 -3.03
CA ASN A 30 14.31 -8.84 -1.99
C ASN A 30 12.84 -8.82 -2.41
N TYR A 31 12.12 -9.92 -2.11
CA TYR A 31 10.68 -10.08 -2.29
C TYR A 31 10.01 -10.36 -0.94
N VAL A 32 8.86 -9.72 -0.68
CA VAL A 32 8.11 -9.97 0.56
C VAL A 32 7.17 -11.16 0.38
N LYS A 33 7.17 -12.05 1.38
CA LYS A 33 6.25 -13.19 1.47
C LYS A 33 5.04 -12.85 2.35
N GLN A 34 3.86 -13.29 1.94
CA GLN A 34 2.60 -13.08 2.66
C GLN A 34 2.63 -13.63 4.10
N THR A 35 3.36 -14.71 4.33
CA THR A 35 3.48 -15.35 5.66
C THR A 35 4.01 -14.42 6.74
N TYR A 36 4.84 -13.43 6.39
CA TYR A 36 5.35 -12.44 7.36
C TYR A 36 4.26 -11.47 7.82
N ILE A 37 3.33 -11.12 6.92
CA ILE A 37 2.22 -10.20 7.21
C ILE A 37 1.22 -10.85 8.16
N THR A 38 0.79 -12.06 7.88
CA THR A 38 -0.17 -12.81 8.70
C THR A 38 0.34 -13.00 10.15
N LYS A 39 1.64 -13.34 10.32
CA LYS A 39 2.24 -13.48 11.64
C LYS A 39 2.29 -12.18 12.45
N LYS A 40 2.41 -11.04 11.76
CA LYS A 40 2.56 -9.73 12.42
C LYS A 40 1.25 -9.20 13.02
N TYR A 41 0.10 -9.47 12.40
CA TYR A 41 -1.16 -8.77 12.71
C TYR A 41 -2.22 -9.61 13.45
N GLN A 42 -1.98 -10.91 13.70
CA GLN A 42 -2.85 -11.79 14.51
C GLN A 42 -4.36 -11.54 14.32
N ASP A 43 -5.07 -11.12 15.38
CA ASP A 43 -6.54 -10.97 15.38
C ASP A 43 -7.07 -9.87 14.44
N THR A 44 -6.23 -8.92 14.04
CA THR A 44 -6.57 -7.87 13.05
C THR A 44 -6.10 -8.23 11.63
N SER A 45 -5.56 -9.42 11.42
CA SER A 45 -5.03 -9.86 10.12
C SER A 45 -6.06 -9.78 8.99
N TRP A 46 -7.35 -10.02 9.28
CA TRP A 46 -8.42 -9.95 8.29
C TRP A 46 -8.54 -8.57 7.62
N ILE A 47 -8.26 -7.47 8.36
CA ILE A 47 -8.27 -6.10 7.84
C ILE A 47 -7.17 -5.98 6.78
N PHE A 48 -5.94 -6.35 7.17
CA PHE A 48 -4.78 -6.30 6.28
C PHE A 48 -4.93 -7.26 5.11
N ASP A 49 -5.45 -8.48 5.34
CA ASP A 49 -5.71 -9.44 4.29
C ASP A 49 -6.71 -8.88 3.25
N THR A 50 -7.78 -8.24 3.71
CA THR A 50 -8.79 -7.62 2.85
C THR A 50 -8.21 -6.45 2.05
N ALA A 51 -7.57 -5.48 2.71
CA ALA A 51 -6.99 -4.29 2.09
C ALA A 51 -5.84 -4.66 1.13
N TYR A 52 -4.94 -5.56 1.54
CA TYR A 52 -3.80 -5.98 0.72
C TYR A 52 -4.23 -6.85 -0.46
N LYS A 53 -5.28 -7.67 -0.31
CA LYS A 53 -5.87 -8.41 -1.43
C LYS A 53 -6.41 -7.46 -2.48
N PHE A 54 -7.21 -6.46 -2.06
CA PHE A 54 -7.70 -5.41 -2.95
C PHE A 54 -6.54 -4.70 -3.65
N PHE A 55 -5.55 -4.21 -2.89
CA PHE A 55 -4.40 -3.52 -3.46
C PHE A 55 -3.69 -4.37 -4.51
N ARG A 56 -3.37 -5.63 -4.21
CA ARG A 56 -2.69 -6.53 -5.15
C ARG A 56 -3.49 -6.76 -6.43
N GLN A 57 -4.81 -6.91 -6.33
CA GLN A 57 -5.69 -7.13 -7.49
C GLN A 57 -5.70 -5.94 -8.46
N GLU A 58 -5.64 -4.72 -7.93
CA GLU A 58 -5.62 -3.50 -8.75
C GLU A 58 -4.21 -3.14 -9.21
N ALA A 59 -3.24 -3.23 -8.31
CA ALA A 59 -1.84 -2.89 -8.58
C ALA A 59 -1.21 -3.71 -9.72
N VAL A 60 -1.59 -4.99 -9.88
CA VAL A 60 -1.09 -5.84 -10.98
C VAL A 60 -1.53 -5.35 -12.36
N LYS A 61 -2.60 -4.56 -12.43
CA LYS A 61 -3.08 -3.97 -13.68
C LYS A 61 -2.22 -2.77 -14.10
N LEU A 62 -1.55 -2.12 -13.15
CA LEU A 62 -0.67 -0.97 -13.36
C LEU A 62 0.78 -1.41 -13.62
N ILE A 63 1.30 -2.27 -12.78
CA ILE A 63 2.66 -2.83 -12.88
C ILE A 63 2.58 -4.34 -12.69
N PRO A 64 2.99 -5.14 -13.69
CA PRO A 64 2.96 -6.59 -13.61
C PRO A 64 3.72 -7.12 -12.40
N LYS A 65 3.07 -7.97 -11.60
CA LYS A 65 3.66 -8.57 -10.41
C LYS A 65 4.55 -9.76 -10.79
N PRO A 66 5.84 -9.76 -10.39
CA PRO A 66 6.70 -10.93 -10.55
C PRO A 66 6.17 -12.15 -9.80
N ALA A 67 6.40 -13.35 -10.33
CA ALA A 67 5.91 -14.60 -9.72
C ALA A 67 6.41 -14.80 -8.27
N LYS A 68 7.62 -14.33 -7.94
CA LYS A 68 8.21 -14.42 -6.60
C LYS A 68 7.63 -13.42 -5.58
N ALA A 69 6.97 -12.35 -6.04
CA ALA A 69 6.39 -11.35 -5.15
C ALA A 69 5.00 -11.83 -4.66
N GLU A 70 4.82 -11.93 -3.37
CA GLU A 70 3.53 -12.30 -2.76
C GLU A 70 2.79 -11.08 -2.19
N SER A 71 3.54 -10.05 -1.78
CA SER A 71 3.02 -8.80 -1.24
C SER A 71 3.84 -7.62 -1.70
N PRO A 72 3.26 -6.42 -1.82
CA PRO A 72 4.03 -5.21 -2.10
C PRO A 72 4.88 -4.79 -0.90
N ILE A 73 5.91 -4.00 -1.18
CA ILE A 73 6.75 -3.32 -0.21
C ILE A 73 6.32 -1.85 -0.19
N TRP A 74 5.94 -1.39 0.99
CA TRP A 74 5.45 -0.03 1.21
C TRP A 74 6.59 0.94 1.47
N MET A 75 6.48 2.15 0.93
CA MET A 75 7.46 3.21 1.09
C MET A 75 6.80 4.58 1.07
N TYR A 76 7.52 5.60 1.51
CA TYR A 76 7.04 6.96 1.65
C TYR A 76 7.98 7.94 0.96
N HIS A 77 7.44 8.97 0.32
CA HIS A 77 8.25 10.04 -0.27
C HIS A 77 8.82 10.98 0.81
N ASP A 78 8.04 11.27 1.86
CA ASP A 78 8.52 12.05 3.00
C ASP A 78 9.06 11.10 4.08
N LYS A 79 10.35 11.26 4.42
CA LYS A 79 11.05 10.42 5.38
C LYS A 79 10.46 10.43 6.79
N LYS A 80 9.68 11.46 7.15
CA LYS A 80 9.01 11.52 8.46
C LYS A 80 8.04 10.36 8.70
N TRP A 81 7.49 9.78 7.62
CA TRP A 81 6.56 8.65 7.69
C TRP A 81 7.27 7.30 7.76
N ALA A 82 8.52 7.20 7.28
CA ALA A 82 9.36 6.02 7.39
C ALA A 82 10.11 6.01 8.73
N VAL A 83 9.37 5.84 9.84
CA VAL A 83 9.94 5.89 11.19
C VAL A 83 10.62 4.58 11.52
N PRO A 84 11.94 4.57 11.79
CA PRO A 84 12.63 3.39 12.27
C PRO A 84 12.07 2.93 13.62
N ASN A 85 11.95 1.62 13.77
CA ASN A 85 11.61 0.98 15.05
C ASN A 85 12.68 -0.04 15.43
N THR A 86 12.56 -0.66 16.61
CA THR A 86 13.55 -1.63 17.10
C THR A 86 13.81 -2.73 16.07
N GLY A 87 15.06 -2.85 15.63
CA GLY A 87 15.51 -3.84 14.66
C GLY A 87 15.20 -3.51 13.20
N CYS A 88 14.79 -2.26 12.90
CA CYS A 88 14.57 -1.78 11.55
C CYS A 88 15.37 -0.50 11.28
N ARG A 89 16.02 -0.43 10.13
CA ARG A 89 16.76 0.73 9.65
C ARG A 89 16.05 1.36 8.46
N ARG A 90 16.18 2.68 8.32
CA ARG A 90 15.58 3.41 7.18
C ARG A 90 16.47 3.26 5.96
N MET A 91 15.89 2.78 4.87
CA MET A 91 16.49 2.81 3.53
C MET A 91 16.11 4.10 2.82
N HIS A 92 17.08 4.77 2.23
CA HIS A 92 16.91 5.84 1.25
C HIS A 92 17.05 5.24 -0.15
N LEU A 93 16.06 5.43 -0.99
CA LEU A 93 15.90 4.75 -2.27
C LEU A 93 15.65 5.75 -3.41
N GLU A 94 16.27 5.53 -4.56
CA GLU A 94 15.93 6.14 -5.84
C GLU A 94 15.22 5.10 -6.71
N VAL A 95 13.89 5.14 -6.72
CA VAL A 95 13.05 4.13 -7.36
C VAL A 95 12.62 4.57 -8.76
N PRO A 96 12.84 3.76 -9.81
CA PRO A 96 12.34 4.05 -11.14
C PRO A 96 10.81 4.24 -11.16
N LYS A 97 10.34 5.29 -11.80
CA LYS A 97 8.90 5.60 -11.87
C LYS A 97 8.05 4.48 -12.44
N ASN A 98 8.57 3.74 -13.40
CA ASN A 98 7.90 2.60 -14.03
C ASN A 98 7.85 1.34 -13.18
N GLU A 99 8.51 1.34 -12.02
CA GLU A 99 8.52 0.25 -11.04
C GLU A 99 7.74 0.62 -9.76
N LEU A 100 7.25 1.85 -9.67
CA LEU A 100 6.66 2.45 -8.48
C LEU A 100 5.18 2.79 -8.69
N ILE A 101 4.32 2.25 -7.86
CA ILE A 101 2.90 2.61 -7.78
C ILE A 101 2.76 3.67 -6.70
N LEU A 102 2.41 4.90 -7.12
CA LEU A 102 2.20 6.03 -6.19
C LEU A 102 0.73 6.23 -5.90
N PHE A 103 0.41 6.61 -4.67
CA PHE A 103 -0.95 6.91 -4.22
C PHE A 103 -0.95 7.83 -2.99
N ASP A 104 -2.13 8.34 -2.63
CA ASP A 104 -2.32 9.15 -1.43
C ASP A 104 -2.34 8.26 -0.18
N GLN A 105 -1.40 8.49 0.74
CA GLN A 105 -1.31 7.82 2.04
C GLN A 105 -2.61 7.94 2.85
N ARG A 106 -3.29 9.08 2.78
CA ARG A 106 -4.53 9.32 3.53
C ARG A 106 -5.66 8.43 3.03
N THR A 107 -5.77 8.27 1.71
CA THR A 107 -6.72 7.35 1.09
C THR A 107 -6.40 5.91 1.44
N TRP A 108 -5.12 5.52 1.44
CA TRP A 108 -4.72 4.19 1.88
C TRP A 108 -5.07 3.92 3.36
N ASN A 109 -4.88 4.91 4.24
CA ASN A 109 -5.28 4.79 5.64
C ASN A 109 -6.80 4.60 5.81
N LYS A 110 -7.63 5.27 5.01
CA LYS A 110 -9.08 5.02 4.99
C LYS A 110 -9.40 3.57 4.59
N ILE A 111 -8.71 3.01 3.59
CA ILE A 111 -8.86 1.60 3.18
C ILE A 111 -8.48 0.66 4.33
N LEU A 112 -7.38 0.91 5.03
CA LEU A 112 -6.97 0.13 6.21
C LEU A 112 -7.99 0.22 7.35
N ASN A 113 -8.78 1.29 7.43
CA ASN A 113 -9.90 1.44 8.36
C ASN A 113 -11.22 0.88 7.79
N MET A 114 -11.21 0.25 6.62
CA MET A 114 -12.42 -0.29 5.95
C MET A 114 -13.47 0.77 5.62
N GLU A 115 -13.07 2.03 5.46
CA GLU A 115 -13.96 3.15 5.20
C GLU A 115 -14.40 3.20 3.73
N TYR A 116 -15.59 3.77 3.52
CA TYR A 116 -16.05 4.18 2.18
C TYR A 116 -15.29 5.45 1.76
N ILE A 117 -14.86 5.52 0.50
CA ILE A 117 -14.12 6.65 -0.05
C ILE A 117 -15.00 7.37 -1.09
N GLY A 118 -15.11 8.68 -0.96
CA GLY A 118 -15.91 9.52 -1.85
C GLY A 118 -15.91 10.97 -1.40
N THR A 119 -16.72 11.79 -2.03
CA THR A 119 -17.04 13.14 -1.59
C THR A 119 -17.85 13.12 -0.29
N ASP A 120 -17.88 14.23 0.43
CA ASP A 120 -18.67 14.33 1.68
C ASP A 120 -20.14 13.97 1.45
N ALA A 121 -20.71 14.35 0.29
CA ALA A 121 -22.11 14.01 -0.06
C ALA A 121 -22.29 12.49 -0.29
N GLU A 122 -21.35 11.83 -0.95
CA GLU A 122 -21.40 10.38 -1.19
C GLU A 122 -21.20 9.61 0.10
N ILE A 123 -20.29 10.05 0.98
CA ILE A 123 -20.07 9.47 2.32
C ILE A 123 -21.33 9.60 3.14
N ALA A 124 -21.95 10.79 3.18
CA ALA A 124 -23.20 11.00 3.92
C ALA A 124 -24.35 10.15 3.38
N ALA A 125 -24.48 10.01 2.07
CA ALA A 125 -25.50 9.16 1.45
C ALA A 125 -25.28 7.67 1.79
N PHE A 126 -24.04 7.20 1.73
CA PHE A 126 -23.70 5.83 2.12
C PHE A 126 -23.97 5.59 3.61
N GLU A 127 -23.66 6.58 4.46
CA GLU A 127 -23.94 6.51 5.90
C GLU A 127 -25.44 6.39 6.19
N GLN A 128 -26.28 7.16 5.52
CA GLN A 128 -27.73 7.04 5.63
C GLN A 128 -28.22 5.65 5.19
N GLU A 129 -27.68 5.12 4.09
CA GLU A 129 -28.05 3.81 3.54
C GLU A 129 -27.81 2.68 4.55
N TYR A 130 -26.64 2.60 5.18
CA TYR A 130 -26.37 1.53 6.13
C TYR A 130 -27.10 1.74 7.47
N LYS A 131 -27.29 2.98 7.92
CA LYS A 131 -28.08 3.28 9.11
C LYS A 131 -29.56 2.89 8.96
N HIS A 132 -30.16 3.07 7.78
CA HIS A 132 -31.51 2.57 7.50
C HIS A 132 -31.63 1.04 7.60
N GLN A 133 -30.54 0.30 7.42
CA GLN A 133 -30.49 -1.14 7.63
C GLN A 133 -30.19 -1.54 9.08
N GLY A 134 -30.19 -0.57 10.02
CA GLY A 134 -29.95 -0.80 11.43
C GLY A 134 -28.48 -1.01 11.81
N ILE A 135 -27.54 -0.77 10.88
CA ILE A 135 -26.11 -0.90 11.13
C ILE A 135 -25.62 0.34 11.87
N ARG A 136 -24.95 0.15 13.00
CA ARG A 136 -24.40 1.23 13.83
C ARG A 136 -22.91 1.47 13.58
N ASP A 137 -22.17 0.40 13.40
CA ASP A 137 -20.74 0.43 13.13
C ASP A 137 -20.50 0.00 11.68
N PRO A 138 -19.96 0.88 10.79
CA PRO A 138 -19.67 0.51 9.41
C PRO A 138 -18.65 -0.62 9.30
N LEU A 139 -17.82 -0.87 10.32
CA LEU A 139 -16.91 -1.99 10.36
C LEU A 139 -17.64 -3.35 10.34
N ASP A 140 -18.86 -3.40 10.89
CA ASP A 140 -19.68 -4.61 10.88
C ASP A 140 -20.10 -5.01 9.47
N ILE A 141 -20.20 -4.05 8.53
CA ILE A 141 -20.44 -4.33 7.11
C ILE A 141 -19.32 -5.23 6.58
N MET A 142 -18.08 -4.90 6.87
CA MET A 142 -16.92 -5.63 6.35
C MET A 142 -16.71 -6.97 7.04
N LYS A 143 -17.00 -7.08 8.34
CA LYS A 143 -16.90 -8.33 9.12
C LYS A 143 -17.99 -9.33 8.78
N SER A 144 -19.20 -8.84 8.54
CA SER A 144 -20.39 -9.68 8.35
C SER A 144 -20.47 -10.24 6.90
N SER A 145 -21.08 -11.41 6.74
CA SER A 145 -21.48 -11.93 5.43
C SER A 145 -22.88 -11.43 4.99
N PHE A 146 -23.61 -10.72 5.87
CA PHE A 146 -25.01 -10.32 5.61
C PHE A 146 -25.18 -9.12 4.69
N TYR A 147 -24.13 -8.31 4.45
CA TYR A 147 -24.23 -7.05 3.71
C TYR A 147 -23.37 -7.03 2.43
N PRO A 148 -23.55 -7.99 1.49
CA PRO A 148 -22.65 -8.12 0.33
C PRO A 148 -22.66 -6.89 -0.58
N LEU A 149 -23.83 -6.23 -0.74
CA LEU A 149 -23.94 -5.04 -1.59
C LEU A 149 -23.25 -3.82 -0.99
N LEU A 150 -23.41 -3.59 0.32
CA LEU A 150 -22.71 -2.50 1.02
C LEU A 150 -21.19 -2.75 1.00
N LYS A 151 -20.76 -3.97 1.27
CA LYS A 151 -19.36 -4.37 1.17
C LYS A 151 -18.78 -4.11 -0.23
N GLN A 152 -19.53 -4.47 -1.27
CA GLN A 152 -19.11 -4.20 -2.65
C GLN A 152 -19.02 -2.69 -2.93
N LYS A 153 -19.93 -1.86 -2.41
CA LYS A 153 -19.86 -0.40 -2.53
C LYS A 153 -18.59 0.16 -1.89
N ILE A 154 -18.27 -0.27 -0.66
CA ILE A 154 -17.02 0.11 0.01
C ILE A 154 -15.82 -0.27 -0.85
N GLN A 155 -15.72 -1.54 -1.27
CA GLN A 155 -14.56 -2.01 -2.06
C GLN A 155 -14.45 -1.33 -3.42
N LYS A 156 -15.57 -0.99 -4.09
CA LYS A 156 -15.55 -0.21 -5.33
C LYS A 156 -15.05 1.21 -5.11
N SER A 157 -15.43 1.84 -4.00
CA SER A 157 -14.97 3.18 -3.66
C SER A 157 -13.44 3.24 -3.45
N TRP A 158 -12.80 2.13 -3.07
CA TRP A 158 -11.35 2.07 -2.90
C TRP A 158 -10.56 2.25 -4.19
N LEU A 159 -11.20 2.14 -5.37
CA LEU A 159 -10.57 2.43 -6.65
C LEU A 159 -10.06 3.88 -6.75
N HIS A 160 -10.63 4.80 -5.98
CA HIS A 160 -10.15 6.17 -5.82
C HIS A 160 -8.66 6.22 -5.45
N LEU A 161 -8.11 5.18 -4.78
CA LEU A 161 -6.68 5.08 -4.51
C LEU A 161 -5.80 5.16 -5.76
N PHE A 162 -6.30 4.63 -6.89
CA PHE A 162 -5.54 4.52 -8.13
C PHE A 162 -6.02 5.47 -9.22
N THR A 163 -7.21 6.07 -9.08
CA THR A 163 -7.84 6.92 -10.10
C THR A 163 -7.79 8.40 -9.77
N ASP A 164 -7.71 8.76 -8.48
CA ASP A 164 -7.65 10.14 -8.07
C ASP A 164 -6.27 10.74 -8.35
N PRO A 165 -6.19 12.06 -8.61
CA PRO A 165 -4.93 12.76 -8.75
C PRO A 165 -4.07 12.60 -7.48
N LEU A 166 -2.75 12.49 -7.68
CA LEU A 166 -1.83 12.47 -6.56
C LEU A 166 -1.90 13.79 -5.78
N PRO A 167 -1.88 13.72 -4.45
CA PRO A 167 -1.87 14.92 -3.59
C PRO A 167 -0.51 15.61 -3.62
N GLU A 168 -0.29 16.53 -2.69
CA GLU A 168 1.03 17.08 -2.40
C GLU A 168 2.03 15.98 -2.01
N LYS A 169 3.28 16.13 -2.40
CA LYS A 169 4.33 15.10 -2.27
C LYS A 169 4.55 14.58 -0.85
N ASN A 170 4.30 15.40 0.17
CA ASN A 170 4.42 15.00 1.58
C ASN A 170 3.42 13.90 2.00
N TYR A 171 2.38 13.66 1.21
CA TYR A 171 1.42 12.57 1.39
C TYR A 171 1.59 11.42 0.40
N TRP A 172 2.64 11.45 -0.45
CA TRP A 172 2.89 10.35 -1.35
C TRP A 172 3.36 9.13 -0.59
N GLN A 173 2.61 8.07 -0.74
CA GLN A 173 3.02 6.71 -0.39
C GLN A 173 3.20 5.92 -1.68
N GLY A 174 4.13 4.99 -1.65
CA GLY A 174 4.44 4.16 -2.80
C GLY A 174 4.44 2.68 -2.45
N ALA A 175 4.28 1.85 -3.47
CA ALA A 175 4.41 0.42 -3.39
C ALA A 175 5.24 -0.11 -4.57
N VAL A 176 6.11 -1.07 -4.27
CA VAL A 176 6.88 -1.82 -5.27
C VAL A 176 6.72 -3.31 -5.04
N TRP A 177 6.93 -4.14 -6.06
CA TRP A 177 6.84 -5.59 -5.92
C TRP A 177 8.12 -6.24 -5.34
N TYR A 178 9.22 -5.51 -5.28
CA TYR A 178 10.53 -5.94 -4.78
C TYR A 178 11.41 -4.74 -4.44
N LEU A 179 12.48 -4.97 -3.69
CA LEU A 179 13.57 -4.01 -3.50
C LEU A 179 14.79 -4.47 -4.28
N LYS A 180 15.42 -3.57 -5.02
CA LYS A 180 16.70 -3.82 -5.69
C LYS A 180 17.84 -3.08 -5.00
N LYS A 181 19.00 -3.72 -4.94
CA LYS A 181 20.22 -3.13 -4.37
C LYS A 181 20.60 -1.80 -5.02
N ASN A 182 20.49 -1.74 -6.36
CA ASN A 182 20.86 -0.54 -7.13
C ASN A 182 19.89 0.65 -6.94
N TRP A 183 18.79 0.48 -6.22
CA TRP A 183 17.91 1.59 -5.80
C TRP A 183 18.35 2.20 -4.47
N VAL A 184 19.13 1.47 -3.67
CA VAL A 184 19.58 1.93 -2.36
C VAL A 184 20.70 2.94 -2.55
N VAL A 185 20.47 4.18 -2.12
CA VAL A 185 21.45 5.27 -2.19
C VAL A 185 22.04 5.62 -0.81
N GLY A 186 21.43 5.12 0.26
CA GLY A 186 21.94 5.32 1.61
C GLY A 186 21.07 4.72 2.70
N GLU A 187 21.60 4.82 3.91
CA GLU A 187 20.91 4.56 5.19
C GLU A 187 20.78 5.90 5.92
N GLU A 188 19.60 6.19 6.52
CA GLU A 188 19.35 7.40 7.30
C GLU A 188 18.74 7.08 8.69
#